data_d5a1b6a10a6990dd912652aa1503403d
#
_entry.id   d5a1b6a10a6990dd912652aa1503403d
#
_cell.length_a   1.000
_cell.length_b   1.000
_cell.length_c   1.000
_cell.angle_alpha   90.00
_cell.angle_beta   90.00
_cell.angle_gamma   90.00
#
_symmetry.space_group_name_H-M   'P 1'
#
loop_
_entity.id
_entity.type
_entity.pdbx_description
1 polymer ?
#
loop_
_entity_poly.entity_id
_entity_poly.type
_entity_poly.pdbx_seq_one_letter_code
_entity_poly.pdbx_strand_id
1 'polypeptide(L)'
;MLDAWIGIAWPLRFESETPRGLRETVIMRVGQVTGCRYEWVHHWGQAVAAGVSEDKLVALRDWSRSDLFDLRERALLAYTDAIIADGHVPDEVFSEVAAHFSQTEIVELTLTASVYCHIARFVLALAIEIEPGHSEHLEFM
;
A
#
# COMPACT_ATOMS: atom_id res chain seq x y z
N MET A 1 -19.98 -14.76 3.48
CA MET A 1 -19.44 -13.41 3.73
C MET A 1 -17.91 -13.41 3.67
N LEU A 2 -17.20 -14.23 4.45
CA LEU A 2 -15.73 -14.32 4.42
C LEU A 2 -15.20 -14.70 3.04
N ASP A 3 -15.80 -15.68 2.37
CA ASP A 3 -15.39 -16.10 1.02
C ASP A 3 -15.51 -14.98 -0.02
N ALA A 4 -16.56 -14.14 0.08
CA ALA A 4 -16.72 -12.98 -0.80
C ALA A 4 -15.66 -11.91 -0.54
N TRP A 5 -15.26 -11.72 0.72
CA TRP A 5 -14.21 -10.79 1.11
C TRP A 5 -12.83 -11.26 0.62
N ILE A 6 -12.51 -12.54 0.80
CA ILE A 6 -11.30 -13.17 0.24
C ILE A 6 -11.32 -13.10 -1.29
N GLY A 7 -12.50 -13.27 -1.91
CA GLY A 7 -12.70 -13.19 -3.36
C GLY A 7 -12.33 -11.85 -3.98
N ILE A 8 -12.32 -10.75 -3.23
CA ILE A 8 -11.83 -9.44 -3.70
C ILE A 8 -10.29 -9.37 -3.60
N ALA A 9 -9.75 -9.82 -2.48
CA ALA A 9 -8.31 -9.69 -2.21
C ALA A 9 -7.45 -10.64 -3.09
N TRP A 10 -7.98 -11.81 -3.41
CA TRP A 10 -7.24 -12.83 -4.15
C TRP A 10 -6.85 -12.40 -5.58
N PRO A 11 -7.80 -11.94 -6.45
CA PRO A 11 -7.43 -11.45 -7.78
C PRO A 11 -6.46 -10.27 -7.73
N LEU A 12 -6.65 -9.32 -6.80
CA LEU A 12 -5.73 -8.20 -6.61
C LEU A 12 -4.30 -8.66 -6.31
N ARG A 13 -4.13 -9.77 -5.61
CA ARG A 13 -2.78 -10.28 -5.28
C ARG A 13 -2.13 -11.04 -6.42
N PHE A 14 -2.89 -11.80 -7.20
CA PHE A 14 -2.35 -12.82 -8.09
C PHE A 14 -2.67 -12.64 -9.57
N GLU A 15 -3.66 -11.80 -9.91
CA GLU A 15 -4.16 -11.64 -11.27
C GLU A 15 -4.00 -10.21 -11.81
N SER A 16 -3.48 -9.26 -11.01
CA SER A 16 -3.26 -7.87 -11.44
C SER A 16 -2.13 -7.75 -12.46
N GLU A 17 -2.31 -6.85 -13.42
CA GLU A 17 -1.29 -6.46 -14.40
C GLU A 17 -0.22 -5.56 -13.76
N THR A 18 -0.59 -4.76 -12.76
CA THR A 18 0.33 -3.87 -12.05
C THR A 18 1.47 -4.65 -11.39
N PRO A 19 2.73 -4.25 -11.58
CA PRO A 19 3.87 -4.89 -10.94
C PRO A 19 3.70 -5.03 -9.43
N ARG A 20 4.01 -6.23 -8.90
CA ARG A 20 3.76 -6.53 -7.49
C ARG A 20 4.47 -5.57 -6.54
N GLY A 21 5.69 -5.16 -6.84
CA GLY A 21 6.43 -4.20 -6.00
C GLY A 21 5.69 -2.88 -5.80
N LEU A 22 5.02 -2.36 -6.83
CA LEU A 22 4.21 -1.13 -6.72
C LEU A 22 2.99 -1.34 -5.82
N ARG A 23 2.30 -2.48 -5.94
CA ARG A 23 1.16 -2.81 -5.08
C ARG A 23 1.58 -3.00 -3.63
N GLU A 24 2.71 -3.68 -3.38
CA GLU A 24 3.25 -3.81 -2.03
C GLU A 24 3.67 -2.45 -1.45
N THR A 25 4.22 -1.53 -2.26
CA THR A 25 4.51 -0.15 -1.84
C THR A 25 3.24 0.58 -1.38
N VAL A 26 2.13 0.44 -2.12
CA VAL A 26 0.82 0.97 -1.70
C VAL A 26 0.37 0.37 -0.38
N ILE A 27 0.43 -0.95 -0.23
CA ILE A 27 0.03 -1.67 0.98
C ILE A 27 0.85 -1.21 2.19
N MET A 28 2.16 -1.15 2.04
CA MET A 28 3.07 -0.68 3.09
C MET A 28 2.77 0.77 3.49
N ARG A 29 2.48 1.64 2.51
CA ARG A 29 2.09 3.03 2.80
C ARG A 29 0.76 3.11 3.53
N VAL A 30 -0.25 2.31 3.13
CA VAL A 30 -1.53 2.22 3.86
C VAL A 30 -1.30 1.77 5.29
N GLY A 31 -0.57 0.69 5.52
CA GLY A 31 -0.25 0.18 6.86
C GLY A 31 0.40 1.25 7.73
N GLN A 32 1.37 1.97 7.17
CA GLN A 32 2.10 3.03 7.88
C GLN A 32 1.18 4.21 8.27
N VAL A 33 0.43 4.77 7.31
CA VAL A 33 -0.41 5.96 7.56
C VAL A 33 -1.58 5.66 8.49
N THR A 34 -2.17 4.46 8.38
CA THR A 34 -3.27 4.02 9.24
C THR A 34 -2.83 3.54 10.61
N GLY A 35 -1.52 3.34 10.84
CA GLY A 35 -0.99 2.76 12.07
C GLY A 35 -1.27 1.26 12.20
N CYS A 36 -1.59 0.57 11.10
CA CYS A 36 -1.88 -0.86 11.12
C CYS A 36 -0.60 -1.70 11.17
N ARG A 37 -0.11 -1.93 12.39
CA ARG A 37 1.11 -2.72 12.64
C ARG A 37 1.03 -4.13 12.07
N TYR A 38 -0.16 -4.73 12.06
CA TYR A 38 -0.41 -6.05 11.50
C TYR A 38 -0.08 -6.10 10.00
N GLU A 39 -0.59 -5.16 9.21
CA GLU A 39 -0.27 -5.09 7.78
C GLU A 39 1.21 -4.81 7.54
N TRP A 40 1.80 -3.92 8.33
CA TRP A 40 3.21 -3.55 8.22
C TRP A 40 4.12 -4.77 8.31
N VAL A 41 4.00 -5.56 9.38
CA VAL A 41 4.88 -6.72 9.58
C VAL A 41 4.62 -7.84 8.58
N HIS A 42 3.36 -8.08 8.21
CA HIS A 42 3.01 -9.17 7.30
C HIS A 42 3.35 -8.87 5.83
N HIS A 43 3.41 -7.60 5.45
CA HIS A 43 3.73 -7.19 4.08
C HIS A 43 5.19 -6.79 3.86
N TRP A 44 5.98 -6.55 4.90
CA TRP A 44 7.40 -6.21 4.77
C TRP A 44 8.17 -7.23 3.92
N GLY A 45 8.17 -8.48 4.33
CA GLY A 45 8.86 -9.55 3.60
C GLY A 45 8.31 -9.78 2.18
N GLN A 46 7.01 -9.54 1.96
CA GLN A 46 6.39 -9.64 0.65
C GLN A 46 6.83 -8.50 -0.27
N ALA A 47 6.95 -7.28 0.25
CA ALA A 47 7.46 -6.12 -0.47
C ALA A 47 8.93 -6.33 -0.89
N VAL A 48 9.78 -6.81 0.03
CA VAL A 48 11.19 -7.14 -0.28
C VAL A 48 11.27 -8.25 -1.34
N ALA A 49 10.49 -9.30 -1.20
CA ALA A 49 10.43 -10.38 -2.19
C ALA A 49 9.92 -9.92 -3.56
N ALA A 50 9.11 -8.86 -3.59
CA ALA A 50 8.63 -8.22 -4.83
C ALA A 50 9.60 -7.17 -5.41
N GLY A 51 10.79 -7.01 -4.81
CA GLY A 51 11.86 -6.15 -5.31
C GLY A 51 11.87 -4.73 -4.74
N VAL A 52 11.05 -4.43 -3.74
CA VAL A 52 11.13 -3.14 -3.01
C VAL A 52 12.30 -3.22 -2.03
N SER A 53 13.24 -2.29 -2.12
CA SER A 53 14.37 -2.28 -1.19
C SER A 53 13.93 -1.89 0.23
N GLU A 54 14.59 -2.45 1.24
CA GLU A 54 14.32 -2.10 2.64
C GLU A 54 14.52 -0.60 2.90
N ASP A 55 15.52 0.03 2.25
CA ASP A 55 15.74 1.47 2.35
C ASP A 55 14.50 2.27 1.90
N LYS A 56 13.82 1.83 0.83
CA LYS A 56 12.56 2.45 0.39
C LYS A 56 11.46 2.25 1.41
N LEU A 57 11.33 1.06 2.00
CA LEU A 57 10.32 0.79 3.02
C LEU A 57 10.52 1.68 4.26
N VAL A 58 11.76 1.82 4.71
CA VAL A 58 12.11 2.76 5.81
C VAL A 58 11.79 4.21 5.42
N ALA A 59 12.08 4.61 4.18
CA ALA A 59 11.89 5.97 3.69
C ALA A 59 10.41 6.33 3.43
N LEU A 60 9.47 5.38 3.43
CA LEU A 60 8.05 5.64 3.19
C LEU A 60 7.49 6.73 4.10
N ARG A 61 7.98 6.84 5.34
CA ARG A 61 7.54 7.86 6.31
C ARG A 61 7.70 9.29 5.77
N ASP A 62 8.83 9.54 5.12
CA ASP A 62 9.20 10.83 4.56
C ASP A 62 9.46 10.75 3.05
N TRP A 63 8.68 9.92 2.35
CA TRP A 63 8.88 9.62 0.93
C TRP A 63 9.02 10.89 0.06
N SER A 64 8.28 11.93 0.40
CA SER A 64 8.29 13.18 -0.35
C SER A 64 9.63 13.93 -0.30
N ARG A 65 10.47 13.65 0.71
CA ARG A 65 11.81 14.23 0.89
C ARG A 65 12.93 13.28 0.52
N SER A 66 12.61 12.01 0.23
CA SER A 66 13.60 10.99 -0.09
C SER A 66 13.91 10.98 -1.59
N ASP A 67 15.17 10.82 -1.95
CA ASP A 67 15.62 10.67 -3.35
C ASP A 67 15.56 9.21 -3.83
N LEU A 68 15.08 8.29 -3.00
CA LEU A 68 14.98 6.87 -3.34
C LEU A 68 13.82 6.53 -4.29
N PHE A 69 12.82 7.41 -4.37
CA PHE A 69 11.62 7.18 -5.18
C PHE A 69 11.72 7.94 -6.50
N ASP A 70 11.52 7.23 -7.60
CA ASP A 70 11.43 7.84 -8.93
C ASP A 70 10.10 8.61 -9.13
N LEU A 71 9.93 9.28 -10.27
CA LEU A 71 8.74 10.08 -10.54
C LEU A 71 7.46 9.24 -10.55
N ARG A 72 7.52 8.02 -11.07
CA ARG A 72 6.39 7.10 -11.11
C ARG A 72 5.95 6.68 -9.69
N GLU A 73 6.92 6.32 -8.86
CA GLU A 73 6.68 5.93 -7.46
C GLU A 73 6.17 7.11 -6.62
N ARG A 74 6.69 8.30 -6.87
CA ARG A 74 6.22 9.53 -6.18
C ARG A 74 4.78 9.88 -6.55
N ALA A 75 4.42 9.77 -7.83
CA ALA A 75 3.04 9.95 -8.27
C ALA A 75 2.09 8.94 -7.61
N LEU A 76 2.53 7.67 -7.53
CA LEU A 76 1.79 6.61 -6.84
C LEU A 76 1.60 6.89 -5.36
N LEU A 77 2.64 7.31 -4.65
CA LEU A 77 2.58 7.59 -3.21
C LEU A 77 1.69 8.81 -2.90
N ALA A 78 1.76 9.87 -3.71
CA ALA A 78 0.86 11.02 -3.59
C ALA A 78 -0.61 10.63 -3.83
N TYR A 79 -0.86 9.79 -4.83
CA TYR A 79 -2.18 9.24 -5.14
C TYR A 79 -2.70 8.36 -3.99
N THR A 80 -1.85 7.50 -3.45
CA THR A 80 -2.17 6.64 -2.31
C THR A 80 -2.53 7.47 -1.07
N ASP A 81 -1.74 8.50 -0.77
CA ASP A 81 -1.99 9.39 0.36
C ASP A 81 -3.34 10.11 0.25
N ALA A 82 -3.72 10.57 -0.95
CA ALA A 82 -5.02 11.19 -1.19
C ALA A 82 -6.18 10.21 -0.94
N ILE A 83 -6.05 8.95 -1.40
CA ILE A 83 -7.07 7.91 -1.14
C ILE A 83 -7.20 7.63 0.37
N ILE A 84 -6.07 7.53 1.09
CA ILE A 84 -6.09 7.24 2.54
C ILE A 84 -6.73 8.37 3.33
N ALA A 85 -6.51 9.63 2.94
CA ALA A 85 -6.95 10.81 3.68
C ALA A 85 -8.49 10.88 3.76
N ASP A 86 -9.16 10.98 2.64
CA ASP A 86 -10.63 11.10 2.59
C ASP A 86 -11.26 10.46 1.33
N GLY A 87 -10.43 9.88 0.46
CA GLY A 87 -10.85 9.27 -0.80
C GLY A 87 -11.04 10.27 -1.95
N HIS A 88 -10.94 11.58 -1.69
CA HIS A 88 -10.96 12.59 -2.73
C HIS A 88 -9.53 12.81 -3.26
N VAL A 89 -9.34 12.53 -4.55
CA VAL A 89 -8.06 12.75 -5.22
C VAL A 89 -8.12 14.08 -5.98
N PRO A 90 -7.26 15.07 -5.66
CA PRO A 90 -7.17 16.32 -6.40
C PRO A 90 -6.83 16.08 -7.88
N ASP A 91 -7.36 16.92 -8.78
CA ASP A 91 -7.17 16.78 -10.24
C ASP A 91 -5.69 16.76 -10.64
N GLU A 92 -4.86 17.55 -10.00
CA GLU A 92 -3.41 17.57 -10.24
C GLU A 92 -2.74 16.26 -9.86
N VAL A 93 -3.12 15.64 -8.73
CA VAL A 93 -2.60 14.33 -8.29
C VAL A 93 -3.08 13.24 -9.23
N PHE A 94 -4.35 13.29 -9.67
CA PHE A 94 -4.88 12.33 -10.63
C PHE A 94 -4.19 12.47 -11.99
N SER A 95 -3.96 13.70 -12.45
CA SER A 95 -3.27 13.95 -13.72
C SER A 95 -1.83 13.42 -13.71
N GLU A 96 -1.13 13.57 -12.57
CA GLU A 96 0.23 13.08 -12.43
C GLU A 96 0.27 11.54 -12.42
N VAL A 97 -0.61 10.86 -11.68
CA VAL A 97 -0.65 9.39 -11.73
C VAL A 97 -1.04 8.87 -13.11
N ALA A 98 -1.96 9.55 -13.82
CA ALA A 98 -2.38 9.19 -15.16
C ALA A 98 -1.28 9.38 -16.22
N ALA A 99 -0.28 10.21 -15.95
CA ALA A 99 0.89 10.35 -16.83
C ALA A 99 1.86 9.15 -16.75
N HIS A 100 1.81 8.36 -15.66
CA HIS A 100 2.73 7.27 -15.39
C HIS A 100 2.12 5.88 -15.43
N PHE A 101 0.78 5.77 -15.36
CA PHE A 101 0.08 4.49 -15.24
C PHE A 101 -1.05 4.38 -16.27
N SER A 102 -1.28 3.17 -16.77
CA SER A 102 -2.44 2.86 -17.60
C SER A 102 -3.74 2.93 -16.81
N GLN A 103 -4.88 3.01 -17.51
CA GLN A 103 -6.19 3.00 -16.84
C GLN A 103 -6.40 1.72 -16.02
N THR A 104 -5.95 0.56 -16.50
CA THR A 104 -6.00 -0.71 -15.77
C THR A 104 -5.20 -0.63 -14.48
N GLU A 105 -3.93 -0.19 -14.56
CA GLU A 105 -3.07 -0.04 -13.38
C GLU A 105 -3.66 0.94 -12.36
N ILE A 106 -4.24 2.07 -12.79
CA ILE A 106 -4.89 3.04 -11.90
C ILE A 106 -6.06 2.38 -11.15
N VAL A 107 -6.90 1.62 -11.84
CA VAL A 107 -8.02 0.89 -11.21
C VAL A 107 -7.51 -0.13 -10.21
N GLU A 108 -6.51 -0.93 -10.55
CA GLU A 108 -5.92 -1.93 -9.66
C GLU A 108 -5.25 -1.31 -8.44
N LEU A 109 -4.51 -0.20 -8.60
CA LEU A 109 -3.86 0.53 -7.52
C LEU A 109 -4.89 1.20 -6.60
N THR A 110 -5.97 1.75 -7.17
CA THR A 110 -7.10 2.30 -6.40
C THR A 110 -7.78 1.22 -5.57
N LEU A 111 -8.07 0.07 -6.18
CA LEU A 111 -8.64 -1.08 -5.47
C LEU A 111 -7.69 -1.58 -4.38
N THR A 112 -6.39 -1.65 -4.66
CA THR A 112 -5.38 -2.07 -3.68
C THR A 112 -5.40 -1.13 -2.47
N ALA A 113 -5.28 0.17 -2.68
CA ALA A 113 -5.30 1.15 -1.59
C ALA A 113 -6.61 1.08 -0.78
N SER A 114 -7.77 1.02 -1.47
CA SER A 114 -9.08 1.01 -0.83
C SER A 114 -9.33 -0.27 -0.02
N VAL A 115 -8.98 -1.44 -0.57
CA VAL A 115 -9.13 -2.74 0.10
C VAL A 115 -8.23 -2.78 1.34
N TYR A 116 -6.98 -2.34 1.25
CA TYR A 116 -6.07 -2.34 2.39
C TYR A 116 -6.43 -1.28 3.44
N CYS A 117 -6.98 -0.14 3.06
CA CYS A 117 -7.60 0.78 4.03
C CYS A 117 -8.79 0.13 4.77
N HIS A 118 -9.59 -0.69 4.08
CA HIS A 118 -10.65 -1.46 4.70
C HIS A 118 -10.09 -2.53 5.66
N ILE A 119 -9.08 -3.30 5.23
CA ILE A 119 -8.42 -4.32 6.05
C ILE A 119 -7.80 -3.69 7.29
N ALA A 120 -7.08 -2.57 7.15
CA ALA A 120 -6.48 -1.86 8.28
C ALA A 120 -7.53 -1.47 9.33
N ARG A 121 -8.66 -0.89 8.91
CA ARG A 121 -9.75 -0.54 9.81
C ARG A 121 -10.38 -1.76 10.48
N PHE A 122 -10.53 -2.85 9.76
CA PHE A 122 -11.06 -4.10 10.30
C PHE A 122 -10.12 -4.69 11.38
N VAL A 123 -8.82 -4.76 11.08
CA VAL A 123 -7.78 -5.27 12.00
C VAL A 123 -7.72 -4.41 13.27
N LEU A 124 -7.69 -3.08 13.12
CA LEU A 124 -7.60 -2.15 14.22
C LEU A 124 -8.88 -2.16 15.09
N ALA A 125 -10.07 -2.19 14.47
CA ALA A 125 -11.34 -2.19 15.19
C ALA A 125 -11.55 -3.45 16.03
N LEU A 126 -11.03 -4.60 15.57
CA LEU A 126 -11.10 -5.86 16.30
C LEU A 126 -9.88 -6.12 17.21
N ALA A 127 -8.94 -5.17 17.27
CA ALA A 127 -7.69 -5.28 18.03
C ALA A 127 -6.95 -6.61 17.74
N ILE A 128 -6.89 -7.00 16.46
CA ILE A 128 -6.21 -8.23 16.06
C ILE A 128 -4.71 -8.10 16.37
N GLU A 129 -4.21 -8.99 17.20
CA GLU A 129 -2.82 -9.00 17.63
C GLU A 129 -1.90 -9.61 16.57
N ILE A 130 -0.66 -9.14 16.56
CA ILE A 130 0.41 -9.75 15.76
C ILE A 130 0.82 -11.06 16.43
N GLU A 131 0.99 -12.12 15.64
CA GLU A 131 1.41 -13.42 16.13
C GLU A 131 2.81 -13.34 16.78
N PRO A 132 3.06 -14.13 17.83
CA PRO A 132 4.38 -14.17 18.46
C PRO A 132 5.49 -14.46 17.44
N GLY A 133 6.55 -13.64 17.44
CA GLY A 133 7.67 -13.78 16.53
C GLY A 133 7.57 -12.97 15.23
N HIS A 134 6.52 -12.16 15.02
CA HIS A 134 6.34 -11.32 13.84
C HIS A 134 6.41 -9.81 14.15
N SER A 135 7.14 -9.39 15.17
CA SER A 135 7.27 -7.97 15.55
C SER A 135 8.46 -7.25 14.89
N GLU A 136 9.11 -7.89 13.93
CA GLU A 136 10.26 -7.32 13.20
C GLU A 136 9.84 -6.06 12.41
N HIS A 137 10.78 -5.12 12.27
CA HIS A 137 10.64 -3.89 11.47
C HIS A 137 9.59 -2.87 11.97
N LEU A 138 8.98 -3.06 13.14
CA LEU A 138 8.02 -2.10 13.72
C LEU A 138 8.67 -0.76 14.08
N GLU A 139 9.96 -0.73 14.34
CA GLU A 139 10.75 0.46 14.61
C GLU A 139 10.83 1.42 13.42
N PHE A 140 10.57 0.94 12.21
CA PHE A 140 10.59 1.75 10.97
C PHE A 140 9.21 2.27 10.55
N MET A 141 8.16 1.89 11.25
CA MET A 141 6.78 2.27 10.95
C MET A 141 6.44 3.74 11.21
#